data_e76a07d5a49d9b5944bb90b30e67a946
#
_entry.id   e76a07d5a49d9b5944bb90b30e67a946
#
_cell.length_a   1.000
_cell.length_b   1.000
_cell.length_c   1.000
_cell.angle_alpha   90.00
_cell.angle_beta   90.00
_cell.angle_gamma   90.00
#
_symmetry.space_group_name_H-M   'P 1'
#
loop_
_entity.id
_entity.type
_entity.pdbx_description
1 polymer ?
#
loop_
_entity_poly.entity_id
_entity_poly.type
_entity_poly.pdbx_seq_one_letter_code
_entity_poly.pdbx_strand_id
1 'polypeptide(L)'
;EQKQKIINDLLAKNLPLDLLVEVKDHMEEQINHKMDFENKSFEIAYDEVKKSWEKDLELKITFWLGKKRTNFHINILKQTEHKFLKKSLLYFLPFFITGILINFYDKNWAKQFYYFSYLLISANTIISVLVFFKYYNSTSIREERKISIYQKGALLYFISGIYVIIFNLMSFDNRFEKFYNAVSSIFSGDYSISNFLAILYTNIFIFGWVYGLHYFLQYRNTVIDLKNRINLKL
;
A
#
# COMPACT_ATOMS: atom_id res chain seq x y z
N GLU A 1 6.46 -29.88 -19.20
CA GLU A 1 5.33 -29.50 -20.10
C GLU A 1 4.10 -29.06 -19.31
N GLN A 2 3.60 -29.86 -18.35
CA GLN A 2 2.39 -29.59 -17.56
C GLN A 2 2.43 -28.26 -16.81
N LYS A 3 3.52 -27.97 -16.08
CA LYS A 3 3.70 -26.69 -15.38
C LYS A 3 3.74 -25.50 -16.33
N GLN A 4 4.31 -25.68 -17.52
CA GLN A 4 4.38 -24.60 -18.50
C GLN A 4 3.01 -24.25 -19.08
N LYS A 5 2.11 -25.23 -19.21
CA LYS A 5 0.72 -25.01 -19.65
C LYS A 5 -0.02 -24.09 -18.67
N ILE A 6 0.09 -24.35 -17.36
CA ILE A 6 -0.50 -23.51 -16.30
C ILE A 6 0.06 -22.08 -16.37
N ILE A 7 1.39 -21.94 -16.45
CA ILE A 7 2.05 -20.63 -16.50
C ILE A 7 1.58 -19.83 -17.72
N ASN A 8 1.53 -20.44 -18.91
CA ASN A 8 1.13 -19.75 -20.14
C ASN A 8 -0.30 -19.19 -20.04
N ASP A 9 -1.22 -19.96 -19.49
CA ASP A 9 -2.60 -19.50 -19.29
C ASP A 9 -2.70 -18.33 -18.29
N LEU A 10 -1.91 -18.37 -17.20
CA LEU A 10 -1.88 -17.31 -16.22
C LEU A 10 -1.19 -16.03 -16.72
N LEU A 11 -0.18 -16.15 -17.58
CA LEU A 11 0.49 -15.00 -18.21
C LEU A 11 -0.49 -14.15 -19.03
N ALA A 12 -1.48 -14.79 -19.69
CA ALA A 12 -2.53 -14.09 -20.44
C ALA A 12 -3.48 -13.25 -19.54
N LYS A 13 -3.51 -13.52 -18.24
CA LYS A 13 -4.37 -12.83 -17.26
C LYS A 13 -3.79 -11.53 -16.70
N ASN A 14 -2.56 -11.17 -17.09
CA ASN A 14 -1.88 -9.93 -16.67
C ASN A 14 -1.84 -9.73 -15.14
N LEU A 15 -1.60 -10.82 -14.41
CA LEU A 15 -1.45 -10.80 -12.95
C LEU A 15 -0.10 -10.19 -12.57
N PRO A 16 -0.01 -9.44 -11.45
CA PRO A 16 1.25 -9.17 -10.78
C PRO A 16 1.97 -10.47 -10.42
N LEU A 17 3.30 -10.44 -10.38
CA LEU A 17 4.10 -11.64 -10.22
C LEU A 17 3.82 -12.41 -8.92
N ASP A 18 3.59 -11.69 -7.82
CA ASP A 18 3.19 -12.26 -6.53
C ASP A 18 1.89 -13.07 -6.64
N LEU A 19 0.86 -12.51 -7.27
CA LEU A 19 -0.41 -13.20 -7.48
C LEU A 19 -0.29 -14.32 -8.50
N LEU A 20 0.55 -14.16 -9.53
CA LEU A 20 0.77 -15.21 -10.52
C LEU A 20 1.37 -16.46 -9.86
N VAL A 21 2.38 -16.28 -9.01
CA VAL A 21 3.01 -17.39 -8.27
C VAL A 21 2.02 -18.03 -7.32
N GLU A 22 1.26 -17.23 -6.56
CA GLU A 22 0.25 -17.73 -5.62
C GLU A 22 -0.84 -18.56 -6.32
N VAL A 23 -1.44 -18.02 -7.39
CA VAL A 23 -2.49 -18.73 -8.17
C VAL A 23 -1.93 -19.99 -8.80
N LYS A 24 -0.71 -19.92 -9.36
CA LYS A 24 -0.04 -21.10 -9.94
C LYS A 24 0.14 -22.21 -8.90
N ASP A 25 0.66 -21.88 -7.73
CA ASP A 25 0.91 -22.86 -6.67
C ASP A 25 -0.41 -23.51 -6.19
N HIS A 26 -1.47 -22.73 -6.01
CA HIS A 26 -2.80 -23.26 -5.68
C HIS A 26 -3.41 -24.14 -6.78
N MET A 27 -3.26 -23.75 -8.06
CA MET A 27 -3.74 -24.59 -9.15
C MET A 27 -2.95 -25.91 -9.23
N GLU A 28 -1.62 -25.87 -9.07
CA GLU A 28 -0.78 -27.08 -9.05
C GLU A 28 -1.20 -28.01 -7.90
N GLU A 29 -1.43 -27.47 -6.70
CA GLU A 29 -1.89 -28.24 -5.55
C GLU A 29 -3.24 -28.93 -5.81
N GLN A 30 -4.22 -28.18 -6.34
CA GLN A 30 -5.55 -28.71 -6.67
C GLN A 30 -5.49 -29.77 -7.78
N ILE A 31 -4.65 -29.60 -8.79
CA ILE A 31 -4.46 -30.57 -9.88
C ILE A 31 -3.84 -31.86 -9.31
N ASN A 32 -2.76 -31.74 -8.53
CA ASN A 32 -2.11 -32.89 -7.91
C ASN A 32 -3.09 -33.64 -6.99
N HIS A 33 -3.88 -32.95 -6.19
CA HIS A 33 -4.91 -33.57 -5.36
C HIS A 33 -5.89 -34.40 -6.18
N LYS A 34 -6.37 -33.87 -7.32
CA LYS A 34 -7.29 -34.61 -8.22
C LYS A 34 -6.62 -35.81 -8.89
N MET A 35 -5.35 -35.70 -9.25
CA MET A 35 -4.59 -36.81 -9.81
C MET A 35 -4.37 -37.92 -8.80
N ASP A 36 -3.98 -37.56 -7.56
CA ASP A 36 -3.57 -38.52 -6.55
C ASP A 36 -4.77 -39.19 -5.85
N PHE A 37 -5.85 -38.47 -5.59
CA PHE A 37 -6.99 -38.96 -4.82
C PHE A 37 -8.21 -39.35 -5.70
N GLU A 38 -8.37 -38.72 -6.85
CA GLU A 38 -9.49 -39.01 -7.76
C GLU A 38 -9.04 -39.85 -8.96
N ASN A 39 -7.77 -40.26 -9.03
CA ASN A 39 -7.14 -41.06 -10.13
C ASN A 39 -7.41 -40.46 -11.52
N LYS A 40 -7.47 -39.12 -11.64
CA LYS A 40 -7.68 -38.40 -12.90
C LYS A 40 -6.37 -38.19 -13.65
N SER A 41 -6.46 -38.20 -14.99
CA SER A 41 -5.30 -37.74 -15.79
C SER A 41 -5.07 -36.23 -15.59
N PHE A 42 -3.85 -35.78 -15.85
CA PHE A 42 -3.52 -34.35 -15.74
C PHE A 42 -4.47 -33.47 -16.56
N GLU A 43 -4.80 -33.86 -17.80
CA GLU A 43 -5.66 -33.05 -18.67
C GLU A 43 -7.07 -32.85 -18.08
N ILE A 44 -7.66 -33.90 -17.56
CA ILE A 44 -9.00 -33.85 -16.90
C ILE A 44 -8.93 -33.00 -15.64
N ALA A 45 -7.94 -33.23 -14.77
CA ALA A 45 -7.76 -32.50 -13.53
C ALA A 45 -7.50 -31.00 -13.81
N TYR A 46 -6.67 -30.68 -14.80
CA TYR A 46 -6.36 -29.33 -15.22
C TYR A 46 -7.60 -28.58 -15.73
N ASP A 47 -8.40 -29.19 -16.60
CA ASP A 47 -9.60 -28.55 -17.16
C ASP A 47 -10.65 -28.29 -16.08
N GLU A 48 -10.84 -29.22 -15.13
CA GLU A 48 -11.73 -28.99 -13.98
C GLU A 48 -11.24 -27.86 -13.07
N VAL A 49 -9.95 -27.83 -12.73
CA VAL A 49 -9.36 -26.76 -11.92
C VAL A 49 -9.43 -25.42 -12.67
N LYS A 50 -9.08 -25.38 -13.95
CA LYS A 50 -9.18 -24.17 -14.77
C LYS A 50 -10.61 -23.62 -14.78
N LYS A 51 -11.63 -24.49 -14.91
CA LYS A 51 -13.04 -24.11 -14.85
C LYS A 51 -13.43 -23.56 -13.47
N SER A 52 -12.91 -24.13 -12.39
CA SER A 52 -13.19 -23.62 -11.03
C SER A 52 -12.63 -22.21 -10.80
N TRP A 53 -11.49 -21.86 -11.45
CA TRP A 53 -10.88 -20.54 -11.40
C TRP A 53 -11.42 -19.53 -12.41
N GLU A 54 -12.30 -19.94 -13.32
CA GLU A 54 -12.76 -19.10 -14.42
C GLU A 54 -13.36 -17.76 -13.94
N LYS A 55 -14.21 -17.80 -12.93
CA LYS A 55 -14.85 -16.61 -12.33
C LYS A 55 -13.83 -15.68 -11.65
N ASP A 56 -12.85 -16.24 -10.95
CA ASP A 56 -11.84 -15.47 -10.23
C ASP A 56 -10.80 -14.86 -11.19
N LEU A 57 -10.50 -15.55 -12.28
CA LEU A 57 -9.58 -15.10 -13.32
C LEU A 57 -10.27 -14.33 -14.47
N GLU A 58 -11.57 -14.07 -14.36
CA GLU A 58 -12.29 -13.20 -15.30
C GLU A 58 -11.74 -11.78 -15.26
N LEU A 59 -11.46 -11.19 -16.44
CA LEU A 59 -10.93 -9.84 -16.56
C LEU A 59 -12.06 -8.81 -16.54
N LYS A 60 -12.04 -7.89 -15.57
CA LYS A 60 -12.94 -6.74 -15.47
C LYS A 60 -12.20 -5.42 -15.69
N ILE A 61 -12.87 -4.48 -16.33
CA ILE A 61 -12.36 -3.11 -16.50
C ILE A 61 -12.58 -2.35 -15.19
N THR A 62 -11.50 -1.89 -14.58
CA THR A 62 -11.59 -1.01 -13.40
C THR A 62 -11.76 0.45 -13.86
N PHE A 63 -12.87 1.08 -13.44
CA PHE A 63 -13.33 2.40 -13.88
C PHE A 63 -12.27 3.51 -13.74
N TRP A 64 -11.44 3.48 -12.68
CA TRP A 64 -10.48 4.56 -12.37
C TRP A 64 -9.19 4.57 -13.21
N LEU A 65 -8.84 3.49 -13.90
CA LEU A 65 -7.56 3.40 -14.61
C LEU A 65 -7.67 2.78 -16.01
N GLY A 66 -8.85 2.41 -16.47
CA GLY A 66 -9.05 1.74 -17.76
C GLY A 66 -8.31 0.39 -17.91
N LYS A 67 -7.69 -0.10 -16.83
CA LYS A 67 -6.89 -1.34 -16.85
C LYS A 67 -7.77 -2.55 -16.54
N LYS A 68 -7.63 -3.60 -17.35
CA LYS A 68 -8.25 -4.90 -17.08
C LYS A 68 -7.53 -5.59 -15.93
N ARG A 69 -8.28 -6.06 -14.93
CA ARG A 69 -7.79 -6.84 -13.79
C ARG A 69 -8.71 -8.02 -13.55
N THR A 70 -8.17 -9.12 -13.01
CA THR A 70 -8.98 -10.27 -12.61
C THR A 70 -9.81 -9.96 -11.38
N ASN A 71 -10.93 -10.66 -11.19
CA ASN A 71 -11.76 -10.56 -9.98
C ASN A 71 -10.94 -10.88 -8.73
N PHE A 72 -10.11 -11.91 -8.79
CA PHE A 72 -9.19 -12.29 -7.72
C PHE A 72 -8.29 -11.12 -7.30
N HIS A 73 -7.62 -10.48 -8.27
CA HIS A 73 -6.78 -9.31 -8.01
C HIS A 73 -7.57 -8.15 -7.36
N ILE A 74 -8.79 -7.86 -7.85
CA ILE A 74 -9.63 -6.80 -7.30
C ILE A 74 -10.04 -7.10 -5.86
N ASN A 75 -10.40 -8.35 -5.55
CA ASN A 75 -10.83 -8.75 -4.22
C ASN A 75 -9.69 -8.66 -3.20
N ILE A 76 -8.49 -9.14 -3.54
CA ILE A 76 -7.31 -9.02 -2.67
C ILE A 76 -6.95 -7.55 -2.42
N LEU A 77 -6.99 -6.69 -3.46
CA LEU A 77 -6.75 -5.26 -3.28
C LEU A 77 -7.73 -4.65 -2.29
N LYS A 78 -9.04 -4.88 -2.45
CA LYS A 78 -10.07 -4.34 -1.54
C LYS A 78 -9.86 -4.79 -0.09
N GLN A 79 -9.58 -6.08 0.12
CA GLN A 79 -9.29 -6.60 1.46
C GLN A 79 -8.04 -5.95 2.08
N THR A 80 -6.99 -5.81 1.28
CA THR A 80 -5.74 -5.17 1.69
C THR A 80 -5.94 -3.71 2.04
N GLU A 81 -6.62 -2.95 1.17
CA GLU A 81 -6.94 -1.53 1.39
C GLU A 81 -7.72 -1.34 2.70
N HIS A 82 -8.74 -2.15 2.92
CA HIS A 82 -9.53 -2.07 4.15
C HIS A 82 -8.71 -2.42 5.41
N LYS A 83 -7.90 -3.47 5.34
CA LYS A 83 -6.99 -3.88 6.42
C LYS A 83 -5.98 -2.77 6.76
N PHE A 84 -5.34 -2.19 5.75
CA PHE A 84 -4.32 -1.16 5.96
C PHE A 84 -4.93 0.17 6.39
N LEU A 85 -6.12 0.52 5.86
CA LEU A 85 -6.86 1.69 6.31
C LEU A 85 -7.19 1.61 7.80
N LYS A 86 -7.74 0.49 8.26
CA LYS A 86 -8.02 0.27 9.69
C LYS A 86 -6.77 0.38 10.55
N LYS A 87 -5.67 -0.28 10.15
CA LYS A 87 -4.41 -0.20 10.89
C LYS A 87 -3.87 1.22 10.92
N SER A 88 -3.91 1.94 9.81
CA SER A 88 -3.41 3.30 9.73
C SER A 88 -4.22 4.27 10.59
N LEU A 89 -5.54 4.12 10.62
CA LEU A 89 -6.40 4.89 11.52
C LEU A 89 -6.07 4.59 12.99
N LEU A 90 -5.82 3.33 13.35
CA LEU A 90 -5.47 2.94 14.71
C LEU A 90 -4.19 3.63 15.22
N TYR A 91 -3.19 3.83 14.35
CA TYR A 91 -1.95 4.54 14.72
C TYR A 91 -2.08 6.06 14.59
N PHE A 92 -2.79 6.53 13.58
CA PHE A 92 -2.94 7.95 13.32
C PHE A 92 -3.86 8.66 14.29
N LEU A 93 -5.00 8.06 14.68
CA LEU A 93 -5.97 8.71 15.55
C LEU A 93 -5.41 9.07 16.93
N PRO A 94 -4.69 8.20 17.65
CA PRO A 94 -4.04 8.59 18.92
C PRO A 94 -3.06 9.75 18.72
N PHE A 95 -2.23 9.71 17.68
CA PHE A 95 -1.32 10.79 17.34
C PHE A 95 -2.05 12.12 17.11
N PHE A 96 -3.11 12.10 16.30
CA PHE A 96 -3.92 13.27 15.97
C PHE A 96 -4.61 13.85 17.20
N ILE A 97 -5.24 13.00 18.00
CA ILE A 97 -5.93 13.42 19.26
C ILE A 97 -4.90 14.02 20.23
N THR A 98 -3.75 13.37 20.41
CA THR A 98 -2.68 13.88 21.28
C THR A 98 -2.21 15.25 20.80
N GLY A 99 -1.99 15.43 19.51
CA GLY A 99 -1.60 16.72 18.93
C GLY A 99 -2.61 17.84 19.19
N ILE A 100 -3.92 17.53 19.08
CA ILE A 100 -4.98 18.49 19.41
C ILE A 100 -5.00 18.79 20.90
N LEU A 101 -4.91 17.79 21.77
CA LEU A 101 -4.93 18.00 23.23
C LEU A 101 -3.75 18.86 23.71
N ILE A 102 -2.55 18.59 23.20
CA ILE A 102 -1.37 19.41 23.54
C ILE A 102 -1.54 20.85 23.06
N ASN A 103 -2.21 21.05 21.91
CA ASN A 103 -2.49 22.39 21.36
C ASN A 103 -3.34 23.25 22.30
N PHE A 104 -4.23 22.64 23.12
CA PHE A 104 -4.99 23.32 24.15
C PHE A 104 -4.18 23.62 25.39
N TYR A 105 -3.23 22.76 25.71
CA TYR A 105 -2.46 22.91 26.93
C TYR A 105 -1.42 24.02 26.80
N ASP A 106 -0.58 23.95 25.74
CA ASP A 106 0.48 24.94 25.53
C ASP A 106 0.92 24.92 24.04
N LYS A 107 0.98 26.13 23.45
CA LYS A 107 1.40 26.31 22.05
C LYS A 107 2.82 25.82 21.78
N ASN A 108 3.75 26.05 22.71
CA ASN A 108 5.14 25.68 22.50
C ASN A 108 5.33 24.16 22.57
N TRP A 109 4.63 23.49 23.49
CA TRP A 109 4.61 22.04 23.56
C TRP A 109 4.01 21.41 22.30
N ALA A 110 2.91 21.95 21.79
CA ALA A 110 2.32 21.51 20.55
C ALA A 110 3.29 21.69 19.37
N LYS A 111 3.97 22.84 19.31
CA LYS A 111 4.98 23.13 18.30
C LYS A 111 6.11 22.12 18.32
N GLN A 112 6.66 21.83 19.50
CA GLN A 112 7.72 20.84 19.66
C GLN A 112 7.27 19.43 19.29
N PHE A 113 6.05 19.03 19.68
CA PHE A 113 5.47 17.73 19.34
C PHE A 113 5.40 17.52 17.82
N TYR A 114 4.83 18.48 17.07
CA TYR A 114 4.75 18.37 15.60
C TYR A 114 6.12 18.46 14.95
N TYR A 115 7.00 19.33 15.42
CA TYR A 115 8.36 19.45 14.87
C TYR A 115 9.14 18.15 15.01
N PHE A 116 9.15 17.56 16.20
CA PHE A 116 9.80 16.28 16.46
C PHE A 116 9.18 15.15 15.64
N SER A 117 7.87 15.13 15.50
CA SER A 117 7.16 14.14 14.67
C SER A 117 7.58 14.23 13.20
N TYR A 118 7.69 15.45 12.66
CA TYR A 118 8.15 15.64 11.27
C TYR A 118 9.61 15.25 11.10
N LEU A 119 10.47 15.52 12.07
CA LEU A 119 11.86 15.05 12.07
C LEU A 119 11.94 13.53 12.04
N LEU A 120 11.16 12.84 12.87
CA LEU A 120 11.12 11.37 12.89
C LEU A 120 10.63 10.79 11.56
N ILE A 121 9.55 11.33 10.99
CA ILE A 121 9.04 10.93 9.68
C ILE A 121 10.11 11.14 8.59
N SER A 122 10.77 12.30 8.62
CA SER A 122 11.81 12.66 7.65
C SER A 122 13.02 11.75 7.75
N ALA A 123 13.52 11.54 8.96
CA ALA A 123 14.65 10.65 9.22
C ALA A 123 14.33 9.21 8.79
N ASN A 124 13.16 8.70 9.16
CA ASN A 124 12.73 7.35 8.75
C ASN A 124 12.61 7.23 7.23
N THR A 125 12.05 8.24 6.56
CA THR A 125 11.93 8.24 5.09
C THR A 125 13.30 8.26 4.42
N ILE A 126 14.22 9.11 4.87
CA ILE A 126 15.59 9.20 4.33
C ILE A 126 16.32 7.87 4.53
N ILE A 127 16.30 7.33 5.75
CA ILE A 127 16.92 6.02 6.06
C ILE A 127 16.32 4.92 5.17
N SER A 128 15.01 4.91 5.03
CA SER A 128 14.33 3.91 4.18
C SER A 128 14.72 4.05 2.71
N VAL A 129 14.87 5.27 2.19
CA VAL A 129 15.35 5.50 0.82
C VAL A 129 16.78 5.00 0.66
N LEU A 130 17.69 5.31 1.59
CA LEU A 130 19.10 4.91 1.51
C LEU A 130 19.27 3.39 1.63
N VAL A 131 18.61 2.77 2.62
CA VAL A 131 18.76 1.32 2.90
C VAL A 131 18.01 0.48 1.87
N PHE A 132 16.83 0.96 1.42
CA PHE A 132 15.93 0.22 0.55
C PHE A 132 15.81 0.82 -0.85
N PHE A 133 16.82 1.57 -1.31
CA PHE A 133 16.83 2.25 -2.61
C PHE A 133 16.48 1.33 -3.76
N LYS A 134 16.97 0.11 -3.74
CA LYS A 134 16.69 -0.93 -4.72
C LYS A 134 15.17 -1.24 -4.83
N TYR A 135 14.49 -1.32 -3.69
CA TYR A 135 13.04 -1.53 -3.67
C TYR A 135 12.27 -0.29 -4.12
N TYR A 136 12.79 0.91 -3.81
CA TYR A 136 12.23 2.16 -4.30
C TYR A 136 12.30 2.25 -5.82
N ASN A 137 13.45 1.96 -6.41
CA ASN A 137 13.64 2.01 -7.85
C ASN A 137 12.74 1.00 -8.59
N SER A 138 12.53 -0.18 -8.02
CA SER A 138 11.62 -1.19 -8.57
C SER A 138 10.13 -0.84 -8.42
N THR A 139 9.75 0.19 -7.62
CA THR A 139 8.37 0.71 -7.57
C THR A 139 7.99 1.55 -8.78
N SER A 140 8.92 1.80 -9.70
CA SER A 140 8.73 2.61 -10.91
C SER A 140 7.46 2.20 -11.68
N ILE A 141 6.68 3.20 -12.07
CA ILE A 141 5.38 3.05 -12.74
C ILE A 141 5.54 2.53 -14.19
N ARG A 142 6.78 2.53 -14.73
CA ARG A 142 7.07 2.27 -16.15
C ARG A 142 7.02 0.80 -16.56
N GLU A 143 7.08 -0.13 -15.62
CA GLU A 143 7.06 -1.55 -15.97
C GLU A 143 5.63 -2.01 -16.27
N GLU A 144 5.44 -2.64 -17.41
CA GLU A 144 4.16 -3.22 -17.84
C GLU A 144 3.70 -4.33 -16.88
N ARG A 145 4.63 -5.12 -16.34
CA ARG A 145 4.36 -6.16 -15.36
C ARG A 145 4.75 -5.70 -13.96
N LYS A 146 3.79 -5.72 -13.06
CA LYS A 146 4.02 -5.41 -11.67
C LYS A 146 4.61 -6.61 -10.94
N ILE A 147 5.61 -6.34 -10.09
CA ILE A 147 6.17 -7.36 -9.20
C ILE A 147 5.14 -7.73 -8.14
N SER A 148 4.41 -6.76 -7.59
CA SER A 148 3.46 -6.98 -6.51
C SER A 148 2.25 -6.03 -6.57
N ILE A 149 1.12 -6.51 -6.03
CA ILE A 149 -0.08 -5.68 -5.84
C ILE A 149 0.19 -4.48 -4.91
N TYR A 150 1.14 -4.60 -3.99
CA TYR A 150 1.48 -3.58 -2.98
C TYR A 150 2.34 -2.44 -3.53
N GLN A 151 2.94 -2.60 -4.71
CA GLN A 151 3.94 -1.70 -5.28
C GLN A 151 3.48 -0.24 -5.38
N LYS A 152 2.23 0.00 -5.81
CA LYS A 152 1.68 1.36 -5.92
C LYS A 152 1.43 2.02 -4.57
N GLY A 153 0.94 1.24 -3.60
CA GLY A 153 0.73 1.74 -2.24
C GLY A 153 2.04 2.07 -1.54
N ALA A 154 3.10 1.31 -1.81
CA ALA A 154 4.45 1.59 -1.31
C ALA A 154 5.00 2.93 -1.81
N LEU A 155 4.65 3.34 -3.03
CA LEU A 155 5.04 4.65 -3.55
C LEU A 155 4.47 5.81 -2.71
N LEU A 156 3.27 5.65 -2.17
CA LEU A 156 2.64 6.67 -1.31
C LEU A 156 3.45 6.98 -0.06
N TYR A 157 4.12 5.98 0.52
CA TYR A 157 5.03 6.16 1.66
C TYR A 157 6.15 7.18 1.34
N PHE A 158 6.81 7.02 0.20
CA PHE A 158 7.90 7.90 -0.21
C PHE A 158 7.39 9.29 -0.59
N ILE A 159 6.29 9.37 -1.36
CA ILE A 159 5.70 10.66 -1.77
C ILE A 159 5.29 11.46 -0.53
N SER A 160 4.60 10.84 0.43
CA SER A 160 4.15 11.51 1.65
C SER A 160 5.33 11.91 2.53
N GLY A 161 6.36 11.07 2.65
CA GLY A 161 7.57 11.39 3.41
C GLY A 161 8.36 12.55 2.80
N ILE A 162 8.57 12.56 1.49
CA ILE A 162 9.23 13.66 0.77
C ILE A 162 8.41 14.94 0.93
N TYR A 163 7.08 14.86 0.85
CA TYR A 163 6.22 16.01 1.07
C TYR A 163 6.40 16.60 2.49
N VAL A 164 6.46 15.75 3.52
CA VAL A 164 6.72 16.20 4.91
C VAL A 164 8.07 16.91 5.00
N ILE A 165 9.12 16.39 4.35
CA ILE A 165 10.44 17.03 4.33
C ILE A 165 10.37 18.42 3.67
N ILE A 166 9.89 18.49 2.43
CA ILE A 166 9.99 19.71 1.63
C ILE A 166 9.01 20.78 2.14
N PHE A 167 7.78 20.41 2.43
CA PHE A 167 6.74 21.38 2.73
C PHE A 167 6.50 21.59 4.22
N ASN A 168 6.49 20.53 5.02
CA ASN A 168 6.18 20.68 6.43
C ASN A 168 7.39 21.05 7.26
N LEU A 169 8.56 20.48 6.98
CA LEU A 169 9.76 20.78 7.77
C LEU A 169 10.39 22.13 7.35
N MET A 170 10.53 22.41 6.04
CA MET A 170 11.16 23.64 5.56
C MET A 170 10.31 24.90 5.81
N SER A 171 8.98 24.77 5.90
CA SER A 171 8.05 25.87 6.18
C SER A 171 7.32 25.68 7.50
N PHE A 172 7.98 25.04 8.47
CA PHE A 172 7.32 24.54 9.68
C PHE A 172 6.58 25.63 10.46
N ASP A 173 7.24 26.73 10.77
CA ASP A 173 6.67 27.79 11.62
C ASP A 173 5.37 28.36 11.05
N ASN A 174 5.35 28.71 9.78
CA ASN A 174 4.16 29.25 9.12
C ASN A 174 3.01 28.24 9.07
N ARG A 175 3.33 26.95 8.84
CA ARG A 175 2.30 25.90 8.78
C ARG A 175 1.76 25.55 10.14
N PHE A 176 2.63 25.49 11.13
CA PHE A 176 2.22 25.26 12.50
C PHE A 176 1.32 26.39 13.02
N GLU A 177 1.67 27.65 12.75
CA GLU A 177 0.82 28.79 13.13
C GLU A 177 -0.58 28.69 12.51
N LYS A 178 -0.67 28.37 11.22
CA LYS A 178 -1.96 28.18 10.55
C LYS A 178 -2.76 27.04 11.17
N PHE A 179 -2.12 25.92 11.47
CA PHE A 179 -2.74 24.77 12.12
C PHE A 179 -3.22 25.16 13.53
N TYR A 180 -2.34 25.79 14.34
CA TYR A 180 -2.65 26.22 15.69
C TYR A 180 -3.86 27.16 15.73
N ASN A 181 -3.85 28.19 14.89
CA ASN A 181 -4.93 29.15 14.80
C ASN A 181 -6.23 28.48 14.33
N ALA A 182 -6.17 27.58 13.37
CA ALA A 182 -7.33 26.84 12.88
C ALA A 182 -7.96 25.95 13.97
N VAL A 183 -7.15 25.24 14.75
CA VAL A 183 -7.64 24.45 15.90
C VAL A 183 -8.29 25.36 16.92
N SER A 184 -7.62 26.45 17.32
CA SER A 184 -8.13 27.39 18.33
C SER A 184 -9.44 28.07 17.86
N SER A 185 -9.54 28.46 16.58
CA SER A 185 -10.74 29.06 16.00
C SER A 185 -11.94 28.12 16.00
N ILE A 186 -11.76 26.84 15.63
CA ILE A 186 -12.83 25.85 15.66
C ILE A 186 -13.38 25.69 17.08
N PHE A 187 -12.52 25.68 18.08
CA PHE A 187 -12.95 25.55 19.47
C PHE A 187 -13.55 26.84 20.07
N SER A 188 -13.26 27.99 19.48
CA SER A 188 -13.97 29.25 19.81
C SER A 188 -15.28 29.44 19.03
N GLY A 189 -15.70 28.47 18.21
CA GLY A 189 -16.97 28.47 17.48
C GLY A 189 -16.87 28.94 16.03
N ASP A 190 -15.67 29.20 15.50
CA ASP A 190 -15.47 29.53 14.07
C ASP A 190 -15.24 28.24 13.26
N TYR A 191 -16.33 27.70 12.70
CA TYR A 191 -16.33 26.49 11.88
C TYR A 191 -16.11 26.80 10.38
N SER A 192 -15.22 27.71 10.05
CA SER A 192 -14.93 28.03 8.65
C SER A 192 -14.27 26.85 7.91
N ILE A 193 -14.58 26.75 6.62
CA ILE A 193 -13.99 25.73 5.72
C ILE A 193 -12.46 25.86 5.69
N SER A 194 -11.93 27.10 5.75
CA SER A 194 -10.49 27.36 5.76
C SER A 194 -9.78 26.71 6.95
N ASN A 195 -10.40 26.73 8.14
CA ASN A 195 -9.87 26.11 9.35
C ASN A 195 -9.84 24.58 9.23
N PHE A 196 -10.91 23.96 8.73
CA PHE A 196 -10.92 22.53 8.45
C PHE A 196 -9.85 22.12 7.45
N LEU A 197 -9.70 22.88 6.37
CA LEU A 197 -8.68 22.61 5.34
C LEU A 197 -7.26 22.77 5.91
N ALA A 198 -6.99 23.71 6.79
CA ALA A 198 -5.68 23.87 7.41
C ALA A 198 -5.31 22.66 8.29
N ILE A 199 -6.27 22.18 9.09
CA ILE A 199 -6.09 20.98 9.93
C ILE A 199 -5.90 19.73 9.06
N LEU A 200 -6.75 19.56 8.04
CA LEU A 200 -6.66 18.43 7.11
C LEU A 200 -5.32 18.42 6.39
N TYR A 201 -4.91 19.56 5.84
CA TYR A 201 -3.68 19.69 5.08
C TYR A 201 -2.43 19.35 5.90
N THR A 202 -2.38 19.75 7.16
CA THR A 202 -1.27 19.44 8.08
C THR A 202 -1.16 17.94 8.35
N ASN A 203 -2.29 17.25 8.44
CA ASN A 203 -2.34 15.87 8.91
C ASN A 203 -2.48 14.81 7.80
N ILE A 204 -2.97 15.19 6.60
CA ILE A 204 -3.23 14.22 5.52
C ILE A 204 -1.95 13.50 5.05
N PHE A 205 -0.82 14.20 5.05
CA PHE A 205 0.46 13.59 4.64
C PHE A 205 1.08 12.71 5.72
N ILE A 206 0.83 13.01 7.00
CA ILE A 206 1.19 12.10 8.10
C ILE A 206 0.37 10.82 7.97
N PHE A 207 -0.94 10.95 7.78
CA PHE A 207 -1.80 9.79 7.55
C PHE A 207 -1.37 9.00 6.32
N GLY A 208 -1.12 9.68 5.19
CA GLY A 208 -0.64 9.06 3.95
C GLY A 208 0.69 8.34 4.14
N TRP A 209 1.59 8.89 4.96
CA TRP A 209 2.86 8.25 5.30
C TRP A 209 2.66 6.98 6.12
N VAL A 210 1.81 6.99 7.16
CA VAL A 210 1.49 5.80 7.96
C VAL A 210 0.82 4.74 7.09
N TYR A 211 -0.13 5.13 6.24
CA TYR A 211 -0.83 4.23 5.33
C TYR A 211 0.12 3.62 4.29
N GLY A 212 0.97 4.43 3.69
CA GLY A 212 1.99 4.01 2.73
C GLY A 212 3.05 3.10 3.36
N LEU A 213 3.39 3.29 4.65
CA LEU A 213 4.33 2.45 5.39
C LEU A 213 3.87 0.99 5.44
N HIS A 214 2.57 0.73 5.68
CA HIS A 214 2.02 -0.62 5.67
C HIS A 214 2.19 -1.29 4.30
N TYR A 215 1.96 -0.54 3.21
CA TYR A 215 2.19 -1.04 1.86
C TYR A 215 3.66 -1.29 1.57
N PHE A 216 4.53 -0.38 1.99
CA PHE A 216 5.98 -0.51 1.78
C PHE A 216 6.55 -1.74 2.48
N LEU A 217 6.19 -1.96 3.74
CA LEU A 217 6.63 -3.14 4.50
C LEU A 217 6.13 -4.44 3.86
N GLN A 218 4.87 -4.48 3.44
CA GLN A 218 4.32 -5.65 2.76
C GLN A 218 4.97 -5.88 1.39
N TYR A 219 5.17 -4.83 0.62
CA TYR A 219 5.88 -4.88 -0.66
C TYR A 219 7.28 -5.45 -0.50
N ARG A 220 8.06 -4.91 0.44
CA ARG A 220 9.41 -5.40 0.74
C ARG A 220 9.42 -6.89 1.09
N ASN A 221 8.52 -7.32 1.96
CA ASN A 221 8.43 -8.71 2.38
C ASN A 221 8.06 -9.63 1.20
N THR A 222 7.10 -9.22 0.38
CA THR A 222 6.71 -9.94 -0.85
C THR A 222 7.87 -10.07 -1.82
N VAL A 223 8.64 -9.00 -2.03
CA VAL A 223 9.81 -9.04 -2.93
C VAL A 223 10.89 -9.98 -2.40
N ILE A 224 11.14 -9.99 -1.09
CA ILE A 224 12.10 -10.92 -0.45
C ILE A 224 11.63 -12.37 -0.63
N ASP A 225 10.35 -12.64 -0.38
CA ASP A 225 9.76 -13.97 -0.55
C ASP A 225 9.85 -14.47 -2.01
N LEU A 226 9.46 -13.62 -2.98
CA LEU A 226 9.58 -13.93 -4.40
C LEU A 226 11.04 -14.21 -4.80
N LYS A 227 11.99 -13.43 -4.28
CA LYS A 227 13.41 -13.65 -4.55
C LYS A 227 13.85 -15.03 -4.09
N ASN A 228 13.40 -15.45 -2.91
CA ASN A 228 13.75 -16.76 -2.35
C ASN A 228 13.09 -17.92 -3.13
N ARG A 229 11.82 -17.74 -3.58
CA ARG A 229 11.07 -18.79 -4.30
C ARG A 229 11.51 -18.99 -5.76
N ILE A 230 11.82 -17.92 -6.48
CA ILE A 230 12.05 -17.97 -7.95
C ILE A 230 13.40 -17.43 -8.37
N ASN A 231 14.38 -17.32 -7.43
CA ASN A 231 15.74 -16.82 -7.69
C ASN A 231 15.78 -15.53 -8.55
N LEU A 232 14.80 -14.64 -8.35
CA LEU A 232 14.73 -13.36 -9.05
C LEU A 232 15.99 -12.52 -8.77
N LYS A 233 16.74 -12.21 -9.83
CA LYS A 233 17.76 -11.16 -9.79
C LYS A 233 17.04 -9.81 -9.97
N LEU A 234 16.91 -9.04 -8.89
CA LEU A 234 16.41 -7.66 -8.89
C LEU A 234 17.57 -6.68 -8.99
#